data_08be19e8aac9ce4f0f463d6b534bba0e
#
_entry.id   08be19e8aac9ce4f0f463d6b534bba0e
#
_cell.length_a   1.000
_cell.length_b   1.000
_cell.length_c   1.000
_cell.angle_alpha   90.00
_cell.angle_beta   90.00
_cell.angle_gamma   90.00
#
_symmetry.space_group_name_H-M   'P 1'
#
loop_
_entity.id
_entity.type
_entity.pdbx_description
1 polymer ?
#
loop_
_entity_poly.entity_id
_entity_poly.type
_entity_poly.pdbx_seq_one_letter_code
_entity_poly.pdbx_strand_id
1 'polypeptide(L)'
;MDPTYERIYAAVARIPRGRVATYGEVAAAAGLPGRARQVGYALHSLPAGRPVPWHRVVNARGEISPRAEPRFGTIQRKLLEREGVAFDASGRVSLARFGGAVRRAKGRGR
;
A
#
# COMPACT_ATOMS: atom_id res chain seq x y z
N MET A 1 -11.18 18.11 5.74
CA MET A 1 -10.50 16.84 5.53
C MET A 1 -11.46 15.78 5.01
N ASP A 2 -11.10 15.11 3.94
CA ASP A 2 -11.96 14.09 3.35
C ASP A 2 -11.94 12.81 4.20
N PRO A 3 -13.08 12.42 4.80
CA PRO A 3 -13.10 11.21 5.62
C PRO A 3 -12.76 9.94 4.84
N THR A 4 -12.99 9.94 3.54
CA THR A 4 -12.61 8.79 2.71
C THR A 4 -11.10 8.60 2.70
N TYR A 5 -10.37 9.69 2.53
CA TYR A 5 -8.90 9.62 2.54
C TYR A 5 -8.39 9.24 3.92
N GLU A 6 -9.02 9.71 4.99
CA GLU A 6 -8.59 9.33 6.34
C GLU A 6 -8.77 7.83 6.57
N ARG A 7 -9.84 7.25 6.04
CA ARG A 7 -10.06 5.81 6.15
C ARG A 7 -8.97 5.04 5.38
N ILE A 8 -8.58 5.54 4.23
CA ILE A 8 -7.52 4.94 3.43
C ILE A 8 -6.19 5.03 4.18
N TYR A 9 -5.86 6.20 4.71
CA TYR A 9 -4.61 6.37 5.44
C TYR A 9 -4.56 5.46 6.68
N ALA A 10 -5.68 5.30 7.37
CA ALA A 10 -5.75 4.42 8.52
C ALA A 10 -5.51 2.96 8.11
N ALA A 11 -6.04 2.55 6.96
CA ALA A 11 -5.82 1.20 6.46
C ALA A 11 -4.36 0.98 6.09
N VAL A 12 -3.74 1.95 5.42
CA VAL A 12 -2.32 1.85 5.04
C VAL A 12 -1.45 1.78 6.29
N ALA A 13 -1.81 2.54 7.33
CA ALA A 13 -1.03 2.56 8.57
C ALA A 13 -0.99 1.20 9.27
N ARG A 14 -1.92 0.30 8.92
CA ARG A 14 -1.94 -1.04 9.52
C ARG A 14 -1.06 -2.05 8.80
N ILE A 15 -0.45 -1.67 7.68
CA ILE A 15 0.46 -2.58 6.98
C ILE A 15 1.76 -2.65 7.77
N PRO A 16 2.13 -3.83 8.29
CA PRO A 16 3.34 -3.92 9.11
C PRO A 16 4.61 -3.70 8.32
N ARG A 17 5.64 -3.32 9.02
CA ARG A 17 6.97 -3.23 8.44
C ARG A 17 7.36 -4.58 7.85
N GLY A 18 7.94 -4.57 6.67
CA GLY A 18 8.37 -5.80 6.00
C GLY A 18 7.27 -6.52 5.24
N ARG A 19 6.10 -5.89 5.14
CA ARG A 19 4.97 -6.48 4.42
C ARG A 19 4.43 -5.46 3.42
N VAL A 20 3.66 -5.94 2.47
CA VAL A 20 3.03 -5.07 1.47
C VAL A 20 1.54 -5.39 1.35
N ALA A 21 0.79 -4.46 0.82
CA ALA A 21 -0.61 -4.67 0.47
C ALA A 21 -0.84 -4.09 -0.91
N THR A 22 -1.82 -4.64 -1.63
CA THR A 22 -2.18 -4.08 -2.92
C THR A 22 -3.15 -2.92 -2.73
N TYR A 23 -3.29 -2.08 -3.76
CA TYR A 23 -4.27 -1.00 -3.72
C TYR A 23 -5.68 -1.53 -3.45
N GLY A 24 -6.02 -2.68 -4.05
CA GLY A 24 -7.34 -3.28 -3.83
C GLY A 24 -7.53 -3.77 -2.40
N GLU A 25 -6.49 -4.35 -1.80
CA GLU A 25 -6.56 -4.80 -0.41
C GLU A 25 -6.72 -3.62 0.53
N VAL A 26 -6.02 -2.52 0.27
CA VAL A 26 -6.16 -1.32 1.08
C VAL A 26 -7.56 -0.76 0.96
N ALA A 27 -8.11 -0.73 -0.26
CA ALA A 27 -9.47 -0.24 -0.47
C ALA A 27 -10.47 -1.08 0.34
N ALA A 28 -10.35 -2.41 0.26
CA ALA A 28 -11.24 -3.28 1.01
C ALA A 28 -11.11 -3.06 2.51
N ALA A 29 -9.88 -2.94 3.00
CA ALA A 29 -9.63 -2.71 4.43
C ALA A 29 -10.18 -1.36 4.90
N ALA A 30 -10.25 -0.39 3.99
CA ALA A 30 -10.82 0.92 4.31
C ALA A 30 -12.35 0.96 4.21
N GLY A 31 -12.96 -0.18 3.88
CA GLY A 31 -14.41 -0.23 3.71
C GLY A 31 -14.87 0.28 2.35
N LEU A 32 -13.97 0.29 1.36
CA LEU A 32 -14.23 0.81 0.03
C LEU A 32 -13.87 -0.24 -1.02
N PRO A 33 -14.45 -1.46 -0.95
CA PRO A 33 -14.04 -2.52 -1.88
C PRO A 33 -14.25 -2.08 -3.35
N GLY A 34 -13.30 -2.44 -4.19
CA GLY A 34 -13.36 -2.07 -5.60
C GLY A 34 -12.85 -0.67 -5.90
N ARG A 35 -12.42 0.08 -4.90
CA ARG A 35 -11.98 1.47 -5.08
C ARG A 35 -10.47 1.63 -5.06
N ALA A 36 -9.74 0.72 -5.69
CA ALA A 36 -8.27 0.76 -5.70
C ALA A 36 -7.72 2.07 -6.27
N ARG A 37 -8.39 2.63 -7.29
CA ARG A 37 -7.94 3.89 -7.88
C ARG A 37 -8.00 5.03 -6.87
N GLN A 38 -9.02 5.02 -6.02
CA GLN A 38 -9.16 6.05 -5.01
C GLN A 38 -8.04 5.99 -3.99
N VAL A 39 -7.55 4.78 -3.69
CA VAL A 39 -6.37 4.62 -2.83
C VAL A 39 -5.17 5.32 -3.46
N GLY A 40 -4.98 5.14 -4.77
CA GLY A 40 -3.91 5.82 -5.48
C GLY A 40 -4.01 7.33 -5.36
N TYR A 41 -5.20 7.88 -5.54
CA TYR A 41 -5.42 9.32 -5.41
C TYR A 41 -5.11 9.81 -4.00
N ALA A 42 -5.53 9.05 -2.99
CA ALA A 42 -5.30 9.44 -1.61
C ALA A 42 -3.81 9.47 -1.28
N LEU A 43 -3.08 8.45 -1.74
CA LEU A 43 -1.64 8.40 -1.48
C LEU A 43 -0.89 9.49 -2.23
N HIS A 44 -1.35 9.82 -3.44
CA HIS A 44 -0.75 10.90 -4.21
C HIS A 44 -0.99 12.25 -3.53
N SER A 45 -2.06 12.38 -2.77
CA SER A 45 -2.43 13.61 -2.08
C SER A 45 -1.97 13.64 -0.62
N LEU A 46 -1.17 12.66 -0.21
CA LEU A 46 -0.73 12.55 1.17
C LEU A 46 0.04 13.80 1.58
N PRO A 47 -0.37 14.48 2.65
CA PRO A 47 0.34 15.67 3.10
C PRO A 47 1.77 15.36 3.53
N ALA A 48 2.67 16.27 3.22
CA ALA A 48 4.07 16.14 3.61
C ALA A 48 4.16 16.00 5.13
N GLY A 49 5.04 15.13 5.58
CA GLY A 49 5.25 14.92 7.01
C GLY A 49 4.24 13.99 7.68
N ARG A 50 3.22 13.56 6.96
CA ARG A 50 2.25 12.63 7.53
C ARG A 50 2.85 11.23 7.58
N PRO A 51 2.93 10.58 8.76
CA PRO A 51 3.62 9.29 8.89
C PRO A 51 2.80 8.09 8.43
N VAL A 52 2.43 8.07 7.17
CA VAL A 52 1.70 6.97 6.58
C VAL A 52 2.68 6.16 5.71
N PRO A 53 2.79 4.84 5.91
CA PRO A 53 3.77 4.04 5.16
C PRO A 53 3.30 3.74 3.73
N TRP A 54 3.18 4.79 2.93
CA TRP A 54 2.71 4.69 1.55
C TRP A 54 3.54 3.71 0.71
N HIS A 55 4.80 3.57 1.04
CA HIS A 55 5.71 2.70 0.28
C HIS A 55 5.33 1.23 0.37
N ARG A 56 4.47 0.85 1.31
CA ARG A 56 4.05 -0.55 1.49
C ARG A 56 2.85 -0.91 0.61
N VAL A 57 2.41 -0.01 -0.27
CA VAL A 57 1.28 -0.28 -1.17
C VAL A 57 1.82 -0.51 -2.57
N VAL A 58 1.46 -1.65 -3.16
CA VAL A 58 1.93 -2.04 -4.49
C VAL A 58 0.72 -2.41 -5.35
N ASN A 59 0.93 -2.61 -6.65
CA ASN A 59 -0.18 -2.99 -7.51
C ASN A 59 -0.49 -4.49 -7.38
N ALA A 60 -1.50 -4.94 -8.10
CA ALA A 60 -1.96 -6.33 -7.98
C ALA A 60 -0.93 -7.36 -8.45
N ARG A 61 0.09 -6.92 -9.15
CA ARG A 61 1.18 -7.81 -9.60
C ARG A 61 2.36 -7.81 -8.63
N GLY A 62 2.28 -7.04 -7.56
CA GLY A 62 3.40 -6.90 -6.63
C GLY A 62 4.45 -5.92 -7.10
N GLU A 63 4.09 -5.05 -8.05
CA GLU A 63 5.03 -4.07 -8.59
C GLU A 63 4.80 -2.69 -7.99
N ILE A 64 5.85 -1.90 -7.95
CA ILE A 64 5.71 -0.48 -7.69
C ILE A 64 4.93 0.09 -8.86
N SER A 65 3.94 0.94 -8.57
CA SER A 65 3.08 1.46 -9.61
C SER A 65 3.88 2.14 -10.73
N PRO A 66 3.69 1.76 -11.99
CA PRO A 66 4.39 2.39 -13.10
C PRO A 66 3.97 3.83 -13.34
N ARG A 67 2.86 4.27 -12.70
CA ARG A 67 2.42 5.65 -12.82
C ARG A 67 3.11 6.54 -11.81
N ALA A 68 3.84 5.97 -10.87
CA ALA A 68 4.55 6.76 -9.90
C ALA A 68 5.66 7.54 -10.61
N GLU A 69 5.93 8.75 -10.12
CA GLU A 69 7.06 9.48 -10.62
C GLU A 69 8.32 8.64 -10.37
N PRO A 70 9.24 8.56 -11.35
CA PRO A 70 10.41 7.68 -11.21
C PRO A 70 11.19 7.85 -9.92
N ARG A 71 11.31 9.09 -9.40
CA ARG A 71 12.00 9.30 -8.14
C ARG A 71 11.34 8.60 -6.99
N PHE A 72 10.00 8.66 -6.93
CA PHE A 72 9.27 8.02 -5.85
C PHE A 72 9.31 6.51 -5.97
N GLY A 73 9.34 5.99 -7.20
CA GLY A 73 9.48 4.55 -7.39
C GLY A 73 10.81 4.03 -6.83
N THR A 74 11.88 4.77 -7.09
CA THR A 74 13.20 4.40 -6.59
C THR A 74 13.24 4.47 -5.06
N ILE A 75 12.66 5.52 -4.48
CA ILE A 75 12.60 5.66 -3.03
C ILE A 75 11.76 4.54 -2.42
N GLN A 76 10.62 4.25 -3.03
CA GLN A 76 9.72 3.21 -2.55
C GLN A 76 10.44 1.86 -2.48
N ARG A 77 11.15 1.51 -3.54
CA ARG A 77 11.87 0.24 -3.58
C ARG A 77 12.93 0.18 -2.50
N LYS A 78 13.70 1.24 -2.31
CA LYS A 78 14.74 1.26 -1.30
C LYS A 78 14.16 1.12 0.10
N LEU A 79 13.04 1.78 0.36
CA LEU A 79 12.40 1.69 1.67
C LEU A 79 11.94 0.25 1.94
N LEU A 80 11.34 -0.39 0.93
CA LEU A 80 10.90 -1.78 1.08
C LEU A 80 12.08 -2.72 1.27
N GLU A 81 13.16 -2.54 0.52
CA GLU A 81 14.33 -3.38 0.66
C GLU A 81 14.94 -3.24 2.05
N ARG A 82 14.94 -2.04 2.62
CA ARG A 82 15.42 -1.85 3.98
C ARG A 82 14.57 -2.58 5.00
N GLU A 83 13.32 -2.84 4.68
CA GLU A 83 12.42 -3.58 5.57
C GLU A 83 12.51 -5.09 5.34
N GLY A 84 13.38 -5.53 4.45
CA GLY A 84 13.54 -6.95 4.19
C GLY A 84 12.67 -7.50 3.08
N VAL A 85 11.98 -6.63 2.34
CA VAL A 85 11.14 -7.07 1.23
C VAL A 85 12.03 -7.29 0.01
N ALA A 86 11.94 -8.48 -0.58
CA ALA A 86 12.76 -8.85 -1.73
C ALA A 86 11.98 -8.63 -3.03
N PHE A 87 12.67 -8.12 -4.04
CA PHE A 87 12.14 -7.99 -5.39
C PHE A 87 12.80 -9.05 -6.28
N ASP A 88 12.02 -9.68 -7.15
CA ASP A 88 12.59 -10.64 -8.08
C ASP A 88 13.21 -9.92 -9.30
N ALA A 89 13.72 -10.70 -10.24
CA ALA A 89 14.41 -10.14 -11.41
C ALA A 89 13.49 -9.27 -12.28
N SER A 90 12.16 -9.49 -12.20
CA SER A 90 11.22 -8.69 -12.96
C SER A 90 10.75 -7.44 -12.21
N GLY A 91 11.24 -7.22 -11.00
CA GLY A 91 10.85 -6.08 -10.19
C GLY A 91 9.57 -6.29 -9.40
N ARG A 92 9.20 -7.53 -9.16
CA ARG A 92 7.98 -7.86 -8.41
C ARG A 92 8.28 -8.37 -7.02
N VAL A 93 7.38 -8.02 -6.10
CA VAL A 93 7.38 -8.58 -4.75
C VAL A 93 6.46 -9.77 -4.73
N SER A 94 6.87 -10.85 -4.09
CA SER A 94 5.99 -12.02 -3.94
C SER A 94 4.86 -11.67 -2.98
N LEU A 95 3.64 -11.60 -3.50
CA LEU A 95 2.48 -11.32 -2.67
C LEU A 95 2.14 -12.50 -1.78
N ALA A 96 2.50 -13.71 -2.18
CA ALA A 96 2.31 -14.88 -1.35
C ALA A 96 3.18 -14.80 -0.10
N ARG A 97 4.38 -14.25 -0.24
CA ARG A 97 5.33 -14.17 0.87
C ARG A 97 5.16 -12.92 1.72
N PHE A 98 4.96 -11.78 1.09
CA PHE A 98 4.97 -10.49 1.78
C PHE A 98 3.60 -9.81 1.88
N GLY A 99 2.60 -10.32 1.18
CA GLY A 99 1.27 -9.70 1.14
C GLY A 99 0.33 -10.26 2.18
N GLY A 100 -0.93 -9.85 2.07
CA GLY A 100 -2.00 -10.43 2.89
C GLY A 100 -2.07 -9.99 4.33
N ALA A 101 -1.25 -9.03 4.73
CA ALA A 101 -1.19 -8.59 6.11
C ALA A 101 -2.30 -7.63 6.52
N VAL A 102 -2.93 -6.97 5.55
CA VAL A 102 -3.99 -6.02 5.81
C VAL A 102 -5.32 -6.71 5.63
N ARG A 103 -6.13 -6.72 6.68
CA ARG A 103 -7.41 -7.38 6.64
C ARG A 103 -8.52 -6.37 6.53
N ARG A 104 -9.69 -6.82 6.11
CA ARG A 104 -10.83 -5.97 6.00
C ARG A 104 -11.12 -5.30 7.32
N ALA A 105 -11.63 -4.08 7.24
CA ALA A 105 -11.95 -3.31 8.39
C ALA A 105 -12.87 -4.02 9.36
N LYS A 106 -13.79 -4.90 8.86
CA LYS A 106 -14.70 -5.55 9.67
C LYS A 106 -14.19 -6.78 10.14
N GLY A 107 -13.34 -6.95 10.27
CA GLY A 107 -12.85 -8.13 10.69
C GLY A 107 -13.59 -8.86 11.69
N ARG A 108 -14.01 -8.84 12.02
CA ARG A 108 -14.30 -9.42 12.81
C ARG A 108 -14.92 -10.26 13.10
N GLY A 109 -15.06 -10.40 13.21
CA GLY A 109 -15.66 -11.01 13.46
C GLY A 109 -15.66 -11.91 13.82
N ARG A 110 -15.71 -12.13 13.89
CA ARG A 110 -15.81 -12.81 14.15
C ARG A 110 -15.65 -13.13 14.50
#